data_8806b0b431c192a8fd7ea96abe849087
#
_entry.id   8806b0b431c192a8fd7ea96abe849087
#
_cell.length_a   1.000
_cell.length_b   1.000
_cell.length_c   1.000
_cell.angle_alpha   90.00
_cell.angle_beta   90.00
_cell.angle_gamma   90.00
#
_symmetry.space_group_name_H-M   'P 1'
#
loop_
_entity.id
_entity.type
_entity.pdbx_description
1 polymer ?
#
loop_
_entity_poly.entity_id
_entity_poly.type
_entity_poly.pdbx_seq_one_letter_code
_entity_poly.pdbx_strand_id
1 'polypeptide(L)'
;MQDGLKCFAMLDNVKQKIQKLIAAYEQEKMEREKLQVALKQAETQNETYKMQIIELERKIDNLKLTEAFMAGGDTSQAKKKIDSLIREIDRCISAMEG
;
A
#
# COMPACT_ATOMS: atom_id res chain seq x y z
N MET A 1 10.83 -64.02 2.99
CA MET A 1 9.71 -63.29 3.65
C MET A 1 10.14 -62.05 4.36
N GLN A 2 11.26 -62.01 5.07
CA GLN A 2 11.70 -60.77 5.75
C GLN A 2 12.08 -59.64 4.78
N ASP A 3 12.63 -59.97 3.60
CA ASP A 3 13.02 -58.98 2.60
C ASP A 3 11.82 -58.30 1.95
N GLY A 4 10.73 -59.07 1.75
CA GLY A 4 9.48 -58.48 1.23
C GLY A 4 8.81 -57.53 2.24
N LEU A 5 8.87 -57.88 3.53
CA LEU A 5 8.34 -57.01 4.59
C LEU A 5 9.13 -55.73 4.75
N LYS A 6 10.47 -55.83 4.66
CA LYS A 6 11.35 -54.66 4.68
C LYS A 6 11.08 -53.75 3.48
N CYS A 7 10.95 -54.31 2.30
CA CYS A 7 10.66 -53.56 1.09
C CYS A 7 9.31 -52.85 1.18
N PHE A 8 8.32 -53.53 1.75
CA PHE A 8 6.98 -52.96 1.96
C PHE A 8 7.03 -51.83 2.97
N ALA A 9 7.78 -52.01 4.07
CA ALA A 9 7.95 -50.97 5.07
C ALA A 9 8.69 -49.73 4.54
N MET A 10 9.68 -49.93 3.68
CA MET A 10 10.39 -48.84 3.01
C MET A 10 9.48 -48.07 2.04
N LEU A 11 8.67 -48.79 1.27
CA LEU A 11 7.68 -48.16 0.37
C LEU A 11 6.66 -47.35 1.15
N ASP A 12 6.17 -47.88 2.25
CA ASP A 12 5.23 -47.17 3.13
C ASP A 12 5.84 -45.90 3.71
N ASN A 13 7.10 -46.01 4.14
CA ASN A 13 7.83 -44.84 4.68
C ASN A 13 8.01 -43.74 3.62
N VAL A 14 8.37 -44.11 2.40
CA VAL A 14 8.48 -43.19 1.27
C VAL A 14 7.13 -42.56 0.96
N LYS A 15 6.08 -43.35 0.98
CA LYS A 15 4.70 -42.86 0.74
C LYS A 15 4.32 -41.82 1.80
N GLN A 16 4.61 -42.09 3.08
CA GLN A 16 4.34 -41.13 4.15
C GLN A 16 5.12 -39.83 3.99
N LYS A 17 6.38 -39.91 3.58
CA LYS A 17 7.22 -38.73 3.34
C LYS A 17 6.68 -37.92 2.17
N ILE A 18 6.23 -38.55 1.11
CA ILE A 18 5.62 -37.88 -0.04
C ILE A 18 4.32 -37.18 0.38
N GLN A 19 3.50 -37.85 1.18
CA GLN A 19 2.26 -37.24 1.69
C GLN A 19 2.52 -36.02 2.55
N LYS A 20 3.54 -36.08 3.42
CA LYS A 20 3.97 -34.95 4.25
C LYS A 20 4.47 -33.79 3.39
N LEU A 21 5.24 -34.11 2.35
CA LEU A 21 5.76 -33.11 1.43
C LEU A 21 4.63 -32.40 0.67
N ILE A 22 3.66 -33.16 0.21
CA ILE A 22 2.48 -32.60 -0.48
C ILE A 22 1.69 -31.70 0.47
N ALA A 23 1.46 -32.14 1.70
CA ALA A 23 0.76 -31.35 2.72
C ALA A 23 1.50 -30.05 3.03
N ALA A 24 2.82 -30.11 3.17
CA ALA A 24 3.66 -28.93 3.41
C ALA A 24 3.61 -27.98 2.20
N TYR A 25 3.64 -28.50 0.99
CA TYR A 25 3.54 -27.71 -0.23
C TYR A 25 2.19 -26.97 -0.31
N GLU A 26 1.11 -27.68 -0.03
CA GLU A 26 -0.23 -27.07 -0.07
C GLU A 26 -0.37 -25.99 0.99
N GLN A 27 0.17 -26.24 2.19
CA GLN A 27 0.14 -25.25 3.28
C GLN A 27 0.95 -24.00 2.91
N GLU A 28 2.13 -24.18 2.36
CA GLU A 28 2.97 -23.08 1.87
C GLU A 28 2.27 -22.28 0.77
N LYS A 29 1.60 -22.96 -0.14
CA LYS A 29 0.85 -22.35 -1.21
C LYS A 29 -0.30 -21.48 -0.66
N MET A 30 -1.03 -22.00 0.32
CA MET A 30 -2.11 -21.24 0.97
C MET A 30 -1.57 -20.01 1.71
N GLU A 31 -0.46 -20.15 2.41
CA GLU A 31 0.18 -19.02 3.09
C GLU A 31 0.67 -17.97 2.10
N ARG A 32 1.25 -18.41 0.99
CA ARG A 32 1.69 -17.51 -0.07
C ARG A 32 0.52 -16.71 -0.64
N GLU A 33 -0.61 -17.37 -0.89
CA GLU A 33 -1.81 -16.69 -1.40
C GLU A 33 -2.35 -15.68 -0.38
N LYS A 34 -2.37 -16.04 0.90
CA LYS A 34 -2.76 -15.13 1.97
C LYS A 34 -1.85 -13.91 2.05
N LEU A 35 -0.54 -14.12 1.95
CA LEU A 35 0.44 -13.05 1.97
C LEU A 35 0.30 -12.14 0.76
N GLN A 36 0.03 -12.68 -0.41
CA GLN A 36 -0.20 -11.88 -1.60
C GLN A 36 -1.44 -10.99 -1.46
N VAL A 37 -2.52 -11.53 -0.91
CA VAL A 37 -3.74 -10.75 -0.65
C VAL A 37 -3.47 -9.65 0.39
N ALA A 38 -2.76 -10.00 1.48
CA ALA A 38 -2.40 -9.04 2.52
C ALA A 38 -1.50 -7.93 1.97
N LEU A 39 -0.54 -8.28 1.13
CA LEU A 39 0.34 -7.31 0.49
C LEU A 39 -0.45 -6.35 -0.40
N LYS A 40 -1.35 -6.87 -1.21
CA LYS A 40 -2.18 -6.07 -2.09
C LYS A 40 -3.08 -5.12 -1.31
N GLN A 41 -3.66 -5.59 -0.21
CA GLN A 41 -4.46 -4.75 0.68
C GLN A 41 -3.63 -3.65 1.32
N ALA A 42 -2.41 -3.98 1.77
CA ALA A 42 -1.50 -3.00 2.35
C ALA A 42 -1.09 -1.93 1.33
N GLU A 43 -0.82 -2.32 0.10
CA GLU A 43 -0.50 -1.40 -0.98
C GLU A 43 -1.67 -0.45 -1.27
N THR A 44 -2.89 -0.99 -1.32
CA THR A 44 -4.10 -0.18 -1.52
C THR A 44 -4.32 0.80 -0.38
N GLN A 45 -4.12 0.34 0.86
CA GLN A 45 -4.21 1.21 2.04
C GLN A 45 -3.15 2.30 2.02
N ASN A 46 -1.93 1.97 1.62
CA ASN A 46 -0.86 2.95 1.49
C ASN A 46 -1.19 4.03 0.48
N GLU A 47 -1.76 3.66 -0.66
CA GLU A 47 -2.22 4.62 -1.66
C GLU A 47 -3.31 5.53 -1.09
N THR A 48 -4.26 4.95 -0.38
CA THR A 48 -5.35 5.72 0.26
C THR A 48 -4.78 6.70 1.29
N TYR A 49 -3.84 6.26 2.13
CA TYR A 49 -3.20 7.12 3.12
C TYR A 49 -2.40 8.24 2.47
N LYS A 50 -1.70 7.96 1.40
CA LYS A 50 -0.97 9.00 0.64
C LYS A 50 -1.91 10.09 0.14
N MET A 51 -3.05 9.69 -0.42
CA MET A 51 -4.06 10.64 -0.88
C MET A 51 -4.65 11.45 0.26
N GLN A 52 -4.90 10.81 1.41
CA GLN A 52 -5.39 11.48 2.60
C GLN A 52 -4.37 12.49 3.15
N ILE A 53 -3.09 12.13 3.12
CA ILE A 53 -2.02 13.04 3.54
C ILE A 53 -1.97 14.27 2.66
N ILE A 54 -2.03 14.08 1.35
CA ILE A 54 -2.05 15.19 0.38
C ILE A 54 -3.25 16.12 0.63
N GLU A 55 -4.41 15.53 0.87
CA GLU A 55 -5.61 16.32 1.15
C GLU A 55 -5.53 17.06 2.47
N LEU A 56 -4.98 16.43 3.51
CA LEU A 56 -4.76 17.08 4.81
C LEU A 56 -3.75 18.21 4.70
N GLU A 57 -2.67 18.03 3.97
CA GLU A 57 -1.70 19.08 3.71
C GLU A 57 -2.35 20.29 3.02
N ARG A 58 -3.22 20.01 2.04
CA ARG A 58 -3.97 21.05 1.35
C ARG A 58 -4.90 21.81 2.32
N LYS A 59 -5.58 21.09 3.22
CA LYS A 59 -6.43 21.70 4.24
C LYS A 59 -5.61 22.55 5.22
N ILE A 60 -4.43 22.07 5.61
CA ILE A 60 -3.53 22.82 6.49
C ILE A 60 -3.09 24.11 5.79
N ASP A 61 -2.71 24.05 4.54
CA ASP A 61 -2.30 25.22 3.76
C ASP A 61 -3.46 26.20 3.62
N ASN A 62 -4.67 25.73 3.38
CA ASN A 62 -5.86 26.57 3.32
C ASN A 62 -6.16 27.24 4.67
N LEU A 63 -6.00 26.49 5.78
CA LEU A 63 -6.19 27.04 7.11
C LEU A 63 -5.14 28.09 7.44
N LYS A 64 -3.89 27.86 7.08
CA LYS A 64 -2.80 28.84 7.24
C LYS A 64 -3.08 30.11 6.44
N LEU A 65 -3.57 29.95 5.22
CA LEU A 65 -3.95 31.06 4.38
C LEU A 65 -5.09 31.86 5.03
N THR A 66 -6.09 31.16 5.56
CA THR A 66 -7.23 31.77 6.24
C THR A 66 -6.79 32.51 7.51
N GLU A 67 -5.89 31.90 8.31
CA GLU A 67 -5.33 32.56 9.47
C GLU A 67 -4.54 33.81 9.12
N ALA A 68 -3.72 33.73 8.08
CA ALA A 68 -2.98 34.87 7.59
C ALA A 68 -3.92 35.97 7.10
N PHE A 69 -5.04 35.60 6.53
CA PHE A 69 -6.07 36.53 6.08
C PHE A 69 -6.79 37.22 7.24
N MET A 70 -7.07 36.45 8.31
CA MET A 70 -7.77 36.96 9.49
C MET A 70 -6.85 37.76 10.45
N ALA A 71 -5.60 37.30 10.58
CA ALA A 71 -4.67 37.90 11.57
C ALA A 71 -4.00 39.17 11.08
N GLY A 72 -3.92 39.36 9.78
CA GLY A 72 -2.99 40.36 9.26
C GLY A 72 -3.70 41.59 8.79
N GLY A 73 -4.67 42.10 8.92
CA GLY A 73 -5.16 43.38 8.37
C GLY A 73 -4.44 43.88 7.11
N ASP A 74 -3.47 43.12 6.63
CA ASP A 74 -2.70 43.50 5.46
C ASP A 74 -3.14 42.62 4.26
N THR A 75 -3.99 43.21 3.46
CA THR A 75 -4.56 42.55 2.29
C THR A 75 -3.54 42.29 1.20
N SER A 76 -2.40 42.96 1.19
CA SER A 76 -1.41 42.81 0.12
C SER A 76 -0.65 41.48 0.21
N GLN A 77 -0.31 41.01 1.41
CA GLN A 77 0.32 39.70 1.60
C GLN A 77 -0.62 38.56 1.29
N ALA A 78 -1.88 38.67 1.70
CA ALA A 78 -2.90 37.70 1.41
C ALA A 78 -3.13 37.59 -0.10
N LYS A 79 -3.16 38.71 -0.79
CA LYS A 79 -3.30 38.76 -2.25
C LYS A 79 -2.12 38.10 -2.95
N LYS A 80 -0.88 38.33 -2.48
CA LYS A 80 0.32 37.68 -3.03
C LYS A 80 0.26 36.17 -2.87
N LYS A 81 -0.19 35.68 -1.72
CA LYS A 81 -0.32 34.24 -1.46
C LYS A 81 -1.36 33.62 -2.34
N ILE A 82 -2.49 34.27 -2.55
CA ILE A 82 -3.56 33.83 -3.43
C ILE A 82 -3.05 33.77 -4.88
N ASP A 83 -2.35 34.79 -5.34
CA ASP A 83 -1.78 34.84 -6.69
C ASP A 83 -0.75 33.72 -6.89
N SER A 84 0.09 33.46 -5.89
CA SER A 84 1.05 32.34 -5.91
C SER A 84 0.35 30.99 -6.02
N LEU A 85 -0.73 30.81 -5.25
CA LEU A 85 -1.52 29.58 -5.26
C LEU A 85 -2.18 29.34 -6.59
N ILE A 86 -2.75 30.37 -7.18
CA ILE A 86 -3.37 30.33 -8.52
C ILE A 86 -2.32 29.94 -9.57
N ARG A 87 -1.11 30.48 -9.48
CA ARG A 87 -0.01 30.11 -10.39
C ARG A 87 0.39 28.66 -10.26
N GLU A 88 0.43 28.11 -9.03
CA GLU A 88 0.73 26.70 -8.81
C GLU A 88 -0.36 25.79 -9.36
N ILE A 89 -1.62 26.17 -9.16
CA ILE A 89 -2.76 25.45 -9.71
C ILE A 89 -2.69 25.43 -11.25
N ASP A 90 -2.41 26.56 -11.85
CA ASP A 90 -2.27 26.67 -13.30
C ASP A 90 -1.12 25.82 -13.83
N ARG A 91 0.01 25.76 -13.11
CA ARG A 91 1.13 24.86 -13.47
C ARG A 91 0.72 23.41 -13.42
N CYS A 92 -0.01 23.01 -12.37
CA CYS A 92 -0.47 21.63 -12.22
C CYS A 92 -1.43 21.26 -13.34
N ILE A 93 -2.34 22.14 -13.69
CA ILE A 93 -3.28 21.93 -14.78
C ILE A 93 -2.54 21.82 -16.11
N SER A 94 -1.59 22.70 -16.37
CA SER A 94 -0.76 22.66 -17.58
C SER A 94 0.06 21.38 -17.70
N ALA A 95 0.58 20.89 -16.58
CA ALA A 95 1.32 19.63 -16.55
C ALA A 95 0.40 18.43 -16.83
N MET A 96 -0.84 18.49 -16.40
CA MET A 96 -1.82 17.44 -16.69
C MET A 96 -2.29 17.44 -18.13
N GLU A 97 -2.40 18.60 -18.73
CA GLU A 97 -2.85 18.74 -20.12
C GLU A 97 -1.74 18.50 -21.14
N GLY A 98 -0.50 18.64 -20.70
CA GLY A 98 0.66 18.42 -21.56
C GLY A 98 1.05 16.98 -21.67
#